data_ab5d251188af6da2457433ccc5bbf1f2
#
_entry.id   ab5d251188af6da2457433ccc5bbf1f2
#
_cell.length_a   1.000
_cell.length_b   1.000
_cell.length_c   1.000
_cell.angle_alpha   90.00
_cell.angle_beta   90.00
_cell.angle_gamma   90.00
#
_symmetry.space_group_name_H-M   'P 1'
#
loop_
_entity.id
_entity.type
_entity.pdbx_description
1 polymer ?
#
loop_
_entity_poly.entity_id
_entity_poly.type
_entity_poly.pdbx_seq_one_letter_code
_entity_poly.pdbx_strand_id
1 'polypeptide(L)'
;MDIATGTYGFRFAEDRELNLCKLYATGCDVINDSSYYWDGLERTDGPLLLFQYTLSGEGIYESKDRTYRVASGQAFLAEIPSLHRYYYPPDATEPWHFIFLLFRPDLILPHWQKFVREASEVVSLPLDAAPVRLLRMIVTDAAAGRIADPLIAASSVYQFMTELVRLQTTTQHNRENWSEPIRQSAAYLENNYAHMISMDQLAEHVSLSKYHFIRRFSASTGLTPGAYLARVRIEKAMELLRGTTRSIEQIAAQVGYSSGSYFIKAFRSLTGLTPGEFRSGGESLVYRRLFFD
;
A
#
# COMPACT_ATOMS: atom_id res chain seq x y z
N MET A 1 0.97 21.05 15.41
CA MET A 1 -0.12 21.90 14.93
C MET A 1 -1.41 21.27 15.40
N ASP A 2 -2.18 21.99 16.18
CA ASP A 2 -3.50 21.53 16.60
C ASP A 2 -4.45 21.57 15.39
N ILE A 3 -5.16 20.49 15.19
CA ILE A 3 -6.18 20.38 14.13
C ILE A 3 -7.44 21.05 14.68
N ALA A 4 -8.02 21.98 13.89
CA ALA A 4 -9.26 22.64 14.30
C ALA A 4 -10.42 21.61 14.39
N THR A 5 -11.15 21.67 15.50
CA THR A 5 -12.35 20.83 15.70
C THR A 5 -13.46 21.27 14.76
N GLY A 6 -14.16 20.33 14.17
CA GLY A 6 -15.28 20.56 13.28
C GLY A 6 -15.45 19.50 12.20
N THR A 7 -16.64 19.38 11.68
CA THR A 7 -17.02 18.50 10.58
C THR A 7 -17.29 19.31 9.31
N TYR A 8 -16.65 18.92 8.22
CA TYR A 8 -16.72 19.60 6.92
C TYR A 8 -17.33 18.64 5.89
N GLY A 9 -18.55 18.98 5.43
CA GLY A 9 -19.26 18.23 4.39
C GLY A 9 -19.04 18.81 2.99
N PHE A 10 -18.99 17.95 1.98
CA PHE A 10 -18.73 18.34 0.60
C PHE A 10 -19.91 17.95 -0.30
N ARG A 11 -20.37 18.89 -1.12
CA ARG A 11 -21.42 18.71 -2.10
C ARG A 11 -21.07 19.43 -3.38
N PHE A 12 -20.32 18.77 -4.23
CA PHE A 12 -19.96 19.30 -5.56
C PHE A 12 -21.03 18.96 -6.59
N ALA A 13 -21.15 19.78 -7.63
CA ALA A 13 -21.93 19.44 -8.81
C ALA A 13 -21.35 18.20 -9.48
N GLU A 14 -22.20 17.25 -9.88
CA GLU A 14 -21.75 16.05 -10.57
C GLU A 14 -21.39 16.38 -12.02
N ASP A 15 -20.16 16.11 -12.40
CA ASP A 15 -19.76 16.01 -13.77
C ASP A 15 -19.96 14.57 -14.24
N ARG A 16 -20.89 14.36 -15.17
CA ARG A 16 -21.22 13.02 -15.69
C ARG A 16 -20.14 12.41 -16.57
N GLU A 17 -19.21 13.23 -17.06
CA GLU A 17 -18.11 12.80 -17.92
C GLU A 17 -16.90 12.33 -17.08
N LEU A 18 -16.80 12.78 -15.82
CA LEU A 18 -15.69 12.47 -14.94
C LEU A 18 -16.12 11.48 -13.83
N ASN A 19 -15.55 10.29 -13.89
CA ASN A 19 -15.72 9.32 -12.81
C ASN A 19 -14.69 9.59 -11.70
N LEU A 20 -15.07 10.35 -10.68
CA LEU A 20 -14.19 10.84 -9.62
C LEU A 20 -14.47 10.13 -8.29
N CYS A 21 -13.42 9.98 -7.47
CA CYS A 21 -13.59 9.62 -6.06
C CYS A 21 -14.31 10.76 -5.33
N LYS A 22 -15.41 10.47 -4.64
CA LYS A 22 -16.25 11.50 -4.03
C LYS A 22 -15.97 11.58 -2.52
N LEU A 23 -15.30 12.65 -2.09
CA LEU A 23 -15.23 13.03 -0.68
C LEU A 23 -16.64 13.45 -0.21
N TYR A 24 -17.11 12.86 0.88
CA TYR A 24 -18.41 13.17 1.47
C TYR A 24 -18.25 14.10 2.67
N ALA A 25 -17.43 13.74 3.64
CA ALA A 25 -17.10 14.58 4.79
C ALA A 25 -15.75 14.19 5.39
N THR A 26 -15.15 15.14 6.08
CA THR A 26 -13.97 14.93 6.93
C THR A 26 -14.05 15.84 8.15
N GLY A 27 -13.35 15.51 9.20
CA GLY A 27 -13.35 16.35 10.39
C GLY A 27 -12.45 15.87 11.50
N CYS A 28 -12.46 16.66 12.56
CA CYS A 28 -11.78 16.42 13.83
C CYS A 28 -12.77 16.71 14.95
N ASP A 29 -13.05 15.72 15.79
CA ASP A 29 -13.98 15.86 16.89
C ASP A 29 -13.35 15.43 18.22
N VAL A 30 -13.84 16.04 19.31
CA VAL A 30 -13.48 15.72 20.70
C VAL A 30 -14.77 15.40 21.43
N ILE A 31 -14.96 14.13 21.74
CA ILE A 31 -16.19 13.62 22.36
C ILE A 31 -15.92 13.26 23.82
N ASN A 32 -16.78 13.74 24.69
CA ASN A 32 -16.80 13.45 26.13
C ASN A 32 -18.20 13.11 26.66
N ASP A 33 -19.14 12.83 25.76
CA ASP A 33 -20.52 12.56 26.06
C ASP A 33 -20.95 11.20 25.51
N SER A 34 -21.56 10.38 26.35
CA SER A 34 -22.11 9.06 26.03
C SER A 34 -23.29 9.09 25.04
N SER A 35 -23.84 10.26 24.73
CA SER A 35 -24.80 10.42 23.64
C SER A 35 -24.21 10.23 22.24
N TYR A 36 -22.89 10.29 22.12
CA TYR A 36 -22.22 10.00 20.86
C TYR A 36 -22.30 8.50 20.57
N TYR A 37 -23.21 8.16 19.68
CA TYR A 37 -23.51 6.79 19.30
C TYR A 37 -23.97 6.74 17.84
N TRP A 38 -23.42 5.83 17.07
CA TRP A 38 -23.76 5.58 15.68
C TRP A 38 -24.01 4.10 15.42
N ASP A 39 -25.19 3.79 14.87
CA ASP A 39 -25.50 2.47 14.34
C ASP A 39 -25.43 2.50 12.82
N GLY A 40 -24.59 1.65 12.24
CA GLY A 40 -24.33 1.62 10.80
C GLY A 40 -25.53 1.23 9.95
N LEU A 41 -26.50 0.47 10.51
CA LEU A 41 -27.73 0.11 9.81
C LEU A 41 -28.77 1.24 9.82
N GLU A 42 -28.75 2.10 10.83
CA GLU A 42 -29.67 3.23 10.94
C GLU A 42 -29.23 4.45 10.10
N ARG A 43 -28.02 4.44 9.59
CA ARG A 43 -27.49 5.53 8.75
C ARG A 43 -28.14 5.54 7.37
N THR A 44 -28.70 6.70 7.01
CA THR A 44 -29.42 6.93 5.73
C THR A 44 -28.59 7.72 4.71
N ASP A 45 -27.38 8.15 5.07
CA ASP A 45 -26.48 8.92 4.21
C ASP A 45 -25.56 8.05 3.31
N GLY A 46 -25.62 6.71 3.46
CA GLY A 46 -24.85 5.75 2.65
C GLY A 46 -25.24 5.71 1.16
N PRO A 47 -24.51 4.94 0.34
CA PRO A 47 -23.34 4.15 0.71
C PRO A 47 -22.10 5.01 0.94
N LEU A 48 -21.36 4.73 2.02
CA LEU A 48 -20.15 5.44 2.41
C LEU A 48 -19.09 4.46 2.95
N LEU A 49 -17.84 4.88 2.87
CA LEU A 49 -16.70 4.26 3.53
C LEU A 49 -16.19 5.23 4.60
N LEU A 50 -16.02 4.74 5.82
CA LEU A 50 -15.53 5.50 6.97
C LEU A 50 -14.16 4.98 7.40
N PHE A 51 -13.19 5.87 7.46
CA PHE A 51 -11.93 5.68 8.17
C PHE A 51 -11.87 6.68 9.33
N GLN A 52 -11.78 6.20 10.58
CA GLN A 52 -11.69 7.06 11.76
C GLN A 52 -10.48 6.68 12.60
N TYR A 53 -9.58 7.66 12.82
CA TYR A 53 -8.31 7.48 13.51
C TYR A 53 -8.33 8.23 14.85
N THR A 54 -8.01 7.52 15.93
CA THR A 54 -7.95 8.07 17.30
C THR A 54 -6.63 8.78 17.54
N LEU A 55 -6.68 10.06 17.88
CA LEU A 55 -5.54 10.89 18.27
C LEU A 55 -5.21 10.74 19.75
N SER A 56 -6.23 10.77 20.63
CA SER A 56 -6.12 10.55 22.08
C SER A 56 -7.43 10.05 22.66
N GLY A 57 -7.40 9.52 23.87
CA GLY A 57 -8.55 8.82 24.46
C GLY A 57 -8.86 7.51 23.73
N GLU A 58 -10.09 7.07 23.79
CA GLU A 58 -10.55 5.84 23.15
C GLU A 58 -12.03 5.87 22.80
N GLY A 59 -12.41 5.09 21.79
CA GLY A 59 -13.80 4.79 21.43
C GLY A 59 -14.06 3.30 21.37
N ILE A 60 -15.33 2.91 21.31
CA ILE A 60 -15.74 1.53 21.04
C ILE A 60 -16.14 1.41 19.57
N TYR A 61 -15.66 0.36 18.93
CA TYR A 61 -16.15 -0.09 17.62
C TYR A 61 -16.58 -1.55 17.72
N GLU A 62 -17.83 -1.80 17.34
CA GLU A 62 -18.42 -3.14 17.29
C GLU A 62 -18.68 -3.51 15.83
N SER A 63 -18.24 -4.68 15.42
CA SER A 63 -18.54 -5.23 14.11
C SER A 63 -18.83 -6.71 14.23
N LYS A 64 -20.01 -7.13 13.76
CA LYS A 64 -20.50 -8.52 13.87
C LYS A 64 -20.43 -9.01 15.32
N ASP A 65 -19.54 -9.96 15.60
CA ASP A 65 -19.38 -10.60 16.92
C ASP A 65 -18.15 -10.09 17.68
N ARG A 66 -17.56 -8.98 17.25
CA ARG A 66 -16.34 -8.44 17.84
C ARG A 66 -16.53 -7.02 18.34
N THR A 67 -16.00 -6.76 19.52
CA THR A 67 -15.91 -5.43 20.12
C THR A 67 -14.45 -5.03 20.26
N TYR A 68 -14.13 -3.83 19.83
CA TYR A 68 -12.79 -3.26 19.89
C TYR A 68 -12.79 -1.97 20.70
N ARG A 69 -11.82 -1.81 21.59
CA ARG A 69 -11.44 -0.48 22.10
C ARG A 69 -10.44 0.12 21.13
N VAL A 70 -10.78 1.24 20.54
CA VAL A 70 -9.96 1.92 19.52
C VAL A 70 -9.26 3.07 20.21
N ALA A 71 -8.05 2.79 20.70
CA ALA A 71 -7.22 3.72 21.45
C ALA A 71 -6.37 4.61 20.54
N SER A 72 -5.63 5.55 21.15
CA SER A 72 -4.67 6.42 20.45
C SER A 72 -3.73 5.62 19.54
N GLY A 73 -3.54 6.08 18.31
CA GLY A 73 -2.72 5.40 17.31
C GLY A 73 -3.44 4.27 16.55
N GLN A 74 -4.75 4.11 16.76
CA GLN A 74 -5.56 3.11 16.07
C GLN A 74 -6.65 3.76 15.23
N ALA A 75 -7.03 3.08 14.17
CA ALA A 75 -8.16 3.45 13.33
C ALA A 75 -9.10 2.27 13.15
N PHE A 76 -10.38 2.54 13.02
CA PHE A 76 -11.34 1.56 12.52
C PHE A 76 -11.85 1.94 11.13
N LEU A 77 -12.28 0.90 10.40
CA LEU A 77 -12.78 0.99 9.04
C LEU A 77 -14.20 0.41 8.99
N ALA A 78 -15.13 1.17 8.45
CA ALA A 78 -16.53 0.72 8.33
C ALA A 78 -17.11 1.03 6.95
N GLU A 79 -17.96 0.10 6.46
CA GLU A 79 -18.82 0.32 5.30
C GLU A 79 -20.21 0.71 5.79
N ILE A 80 -20.82 1.72 5.21
CA ILE A 80 -22.15 2.23 5.58
C ILE A 80 -23.09 2.11 4.37
N PRO A 81 -24.22 1.42 4.51
CA PRO A 81 -24.70 0.71 5.71
C PRO A 81 -24.04 -0.66 5.92
N SER A 82 -23.77 -1.03 7.17
CA SER A 82 -23.42 -2.41 7.55
C SER A 82 -23.68 -2.64 9.04
N LEU A 83 -23.59 -3.91 9.48
CA LEU A 83 -23.79 -4.27 10.88
C LEU A 83 -22.54 -3.90 11.69
N HIS A 84 -22.51 -2.64 12.16
CA HIS A 84 -21.48 -2.12 13.06
C HIS A 84 -22.06 -1.00 13.92
N ARG A 85 -21.40 -0.72 15.04
CA ARG A 85 -21.66 0.42 15.90
C ARG A 85 -20.37 1.06 16.35
N TYR A 86 -20.37 2.35 16.59
CA TYR A 86 -19.27 3.03 17.25
C TYR A 86 -19.78 4.15 18.14
N TYR A 87 -19.16 4.26 19.32
CA TYR A 87 -19.64 5.15 20.35
C TYR A 87 -18.56 5.50 21.36
N TYR A 88 -18.85 6.54 22.17
CA TYR A 88 -18.00 6.91 23.29
C TYR A 88 -18.25 5.96 24.47
N PRO A 89 -17.19 5.35 25.06
CA PRO A 89 -17.37 4.37 26.14
C PRO A 89 -17.98 5.03 27.38
N PRO A 90 -18.99 4.40 28.03
CA PRO A 90 -19.61 4.97 29.24
C PRO A 90 -18.66 4.98 30.46
N ASP A 91 -17.61 4.19 30.45
CA ASP A 91 -16.57 4.09 31.45
C ASP A 91 -15.30 4.88 31.13
N ALA A 92 -15.28 5.64 30.02
CA ALA A 92 -14.15 6.46 29.64
C ALA A 92 -13.92 7.62 30.60
N THR A 93 -12.64 7.87 30.94
CA THR A 93 -12.20 8.95 31.83
C THR A 93 -11.60 10.13 31.08
N GLU A 94 -11.25 9.94 29.81
CA GLU A 94 -10.65 10.96 28.96
C GLU A 94 -11.48 11.16 27.70
N PRO A 95 -11.55 12.39 27.17
CA PRO A 95 -12.26 12.66 25.92
C PRO A 95 -11.67 11.85 24.75
N TRP A 96 -12.54 11.34 23.88
CA TRP A 96 -12.14 10.69 22.66
C TRP A 96 -11.90 11.72 21.56
N HIS A 97 -10.66 11.92 21.22
CA HIS A 97 -10.23 12.83 20.18
C HIS A 97 -9.83 12.05 18.93
N PHE A 98 -10.49 12.31 17.81
CA PHE A 98 -10.26 11.59 16.57
C PHE A 98 -10.40 12.48 15.34
N ILE A 99 -9.85 12.01 14.23
CA ILE A 99 -10.02 12.55 12.88
C ILE A 99 -10.66 11.48 11.99
N PHE A 100 -11.46 11.89 11.04
CA PHE A 100 -12.16 10.95 10.18
C PHE A 100 -12.25 11.39 8.72
N LEU A 101 -12.48 10.42 7.84
CA LEU A 101 -12.71 10.59 6.42
C LEU A 101 -13.90 9.73 6.00
N LEU A 102 -14.91 10.35 5.42
CA LEU A 102 -16.08 9.72 4.82
C LEU A 102 -16.08 9.99 3.31
N PHE A 103 -16.18 8.96 2.51
CA PHE A 103 -16.17 9.06 1.05
C PHE A 103 -17.04 7.99 0.40
N ARG A 104 -17.47 8.23 -0.85
CA ARG A 104 -18.29 7.28 -1.60
C ARG A 104 -17.44 6.08 -2.06
N PRO A 105 -18.02 4.85 -2.09
CA PRO A 105 -17.29 3.64 -2.45
C PRO A 105 -16.84 3.61 -3.91
N ASP A 106 -17.65 4.01 -4.85
CA ASP A 106 -17.43 4.07 -6.32
C ASP A 106 -16.10 3.41 -6.78
N LEU A 107 -15.18 4.19 -7.34
CA LEU A 107 -13.87 3.72 -7.83
C LEU A 107 -12.94 3.14 -6.73
N ILE A 108 -13.18 3.48 -5.48
CA ILE A 108 -12.30 3.15 -4.35
C ILE A 108 -12.65 1.80 -3.72
N LEU A 109 -13.86 1.28 -3.94
CA LEU A 109 -14.34 0.07 -3.28
C LEU A 109 -13.40 -1.15 -3.44
N PRO A 110 -12.83 -1.45 -4.61
CA PRO A 110 -11.92 -2.59 -4.74
C PRO A 110 -10.64 -2.44 -3.88
N HIS A 111 -10.11 -1.21 -3.78
CA HIS A 111 -8.93 -0.90 -2.96
C HIS A 111 -9.24 -1.02 -1.47
N TRP A 112 -10.40 -0.52 -1.04
CA TRP A 112 -10.89 -0.64 0.32
C TRP A 112 -11.06 -2.10 0.73
N GLN A 113 -11.78 -2.89 -0.07
CA GLN A 113 -12.03 -4.30 0.21
C GLN A 113 -10.74 -5.12 0.23
N LYS A 114 -9.77 -4.82 -0.65
CA LYS A 114 -8.44 -5.43 -0.59
C LYS A 114 -7.78 -5.12 0.75
N PHE A 115 -7.77 -3.86 1.16
CA PHE A 115 -7.15 -3.44 2.41
C PHE A 115 -7.79 -4.12 3.62
N VAL A 116 -9.11 -4.06 3.78
CA VAL A 116 -9.84 -4.64 4.93
C VAL A 116 -9.67 -6.15 5.01
N ARG A 117 -9.65 -6.85 3.86
CA ARG A 117 -9.44 -8.31 3.82
C ARG A 117 -8.04 -8.72 4.30
N GLU A 118 -7.03 -7.91 4.02
CA GLU A 118 -5.64 -8.24 4.32
C GLU A 118 -5.19 -7.71 5.71
N ALA A 119 -5.74 -6.58 6.17
CA ALA A 119 -5.37 -5.97 7.44
C ALA A 119 -6.26 -6.41 8.61
N SER A 120 -7.38 -5.81 8.74
CA SER A 120 -8.44 -5.97 9.74
C SER A 120 -9.36 -4.76 9.66
N GLU A 121 -10.52 -4.82 10.35
CA GLU A 121 -11.41 -3.67 10.53
C GLU A 121 -10.86 -2.63 11.51
N VAL A 122 -9.92 -3.01 12.36
CA VAL A 122 -9.16 -2.12 13.26
C VAL A 122 -7.67 -2.28 13.00
N VAL A 123 -6.99 -1.18 12.76
CA VAL A 123 -5.55 -1.15 12.42
C VAL A 123 -4.79 -0.20 13.34
N SER A 124 -3.55 -0.57 13.67
CA SER A 124 -2.63 0.32 14.40
C SER A 124 -1.71 1.03 13.41
N LEU A 125 -1.68 2.34 13.46
CA LEU A 125 -0.90 3.18 12.58
C LEU A 125 -0.15 4.24 13.42
N PRO A 126 1.15 4.36 13.29
CA PRO A 126 1.87 5.45 13.95
C PRO A 126 1.41 6.82 13.40
N LEU A 127 1.50 7.85 14.23
CA LEU A 127 1.00 9.20 13.89
C LEU A 127 1.69 9.79 12.65
N ASP A 128 2.91 9.38 12.36
CA ASP A 128 3.71 9.76 11.19
C ASP A 128 3.49 8.85 9.97
N ALA A 129 2.62 7.86 10.05
CA ALA A 129 2.26 7.05 8.90
C ALA A 129 1.66 7.91 7.77
N ALA A 130 2.01 7.62 6.53
CA ALA A 130 1.59 8.42 5.38
C ALA A 130 0.07 8.65 5.29
N PRO A 131 -0.81 7.64 5.47
CA PRO A 131 -2.25 7.87 5.47
C PRO A 131 -2.71 8.79 6.60
N VAL A 132 -2.11 8.70 7.81
CA VAL A 132 -2.47 9.55 8.94
C VAL A 132 -2.05 11.00 8.67
N ARG A 133 -0.86 11.23 8.13
CA ARG A 133 -0.41 12.56 7.71
C ARG A 133 -1.32 13.16 6.64
N LEU A 134 -1.72 12.35 5.64
CA LEU A 134 -2.65 12.78 4.60
C LEU A 134 -4.04 13.12 5.16
N LEU A 135 -4.58 12.28 6.04
CA LEU A 135 -5.85 12.56 6.69
C LEU A 135 -5.80 13.88 7.47
N ARG A 136 -4.73 14.11 8.24
CA ARG A 136 -4.53 15.40 8.95
C ARG A 136 -4.46 16.57 7.99
N MET A 137 -3.79 16.42 6.86
CA MET A 137 -3.73 17.44 5.81
C MET A 137 -5.12 17.71 5.22
N ILE A 138 -5.87 16.66 4.87
CA ILE A 138 -7.23 16.78 4.33
C ILE A 138 -8.15 17.54 5.31
N VAL A 139 -8.13 17.20 6.60
CA VAL A 139 -8.91 17.90 7.63
C VAL A 139 -8.48 19.38 7.73
N THR A 140 -7.19 19.66 7.72
CA THR A 140 -6.65 21.02 7.78
C THR A 140 -7.03 21.83 6.53
N ASP A 141 -6.99 21.22 5.35
CA ASP A 141 -7.36 21.85 4.09
C ASP A 141 -8.87 22.10 4.01
N ALA A 142 -9.68 21.18 4.53
CA ALA A 142 -11.12 21.36 4.66
C ALA A 142 -11.46 22.54 5.59
N ALA A 143 -10.82 22.60 6.76
CA ALA A 143 -11.01 23.69 7.71
C ALA A 143 -10.64 25.06 7.15
N ALA A 144 -9.63 25.09 6.27
CA ALA A 144 -9.16 26.31 5.61
C ALA A 144 -9.91 26.63 4.29
N GLY A 145 -10.92 25.83 3.90
CA GLY A 145 -11.66 26.02 2.64
C GLY A 145 -10.83 25.75 1.37
N ARG A 146 -9.71 25.04 1.48
CA ARG A 146 -8.82 24.76 0.33
C ARG A 146 -9.30 23.61 -0.55
N ILE A 147 -10.22 22.78 -0.07
CA ILE A 147 -10.88 21.75 -0.90
C ILE A 147 -12.06 22.41 -1.62
N ALA A 148 -11.77 23.17 -2.66
CA ALA A 148 -12.74 24.07 -3.31
C ALA A 148 -13.46 23.45 -4.51
N ASP A 149 -12.98 22.33 -5.04
CA ASP A 149 -13.54 21.70 -6.23
C ASP A 149 -13.48 20.16 -6.16
N PRO A 150 -14.26 19.45 -7.01
CA PRO A 150 -14.33 17.98 -6.99
C PRO A 150 -13.02 17.29 -7.37
N LEU A 151 -12.13 17.92 -8.14
CA LEU A 151 -10.86 17.33 -8.57
C LEU A 151 -9.86 17.30 -7.40
N ILE A 152 -9.78 18.39 -6.62
CA ILE A 152 -8.99 18.44 -5.38
C ILE A 152 -9.50 17.40 -4.38
N ALA A 153 -10.82 17.33 -4.18
CA ALA A 153 -11.44 16.35 -3.30
C ALA A 153 -11.14 14.91 -3.73
N ALA A 154 -11.33 14.61 -5.02
CA ALA A 154 -11.08 13.28 -5.57
C ALA A 154 -9.61 12.87 -5.46
N SER A 155 -8.68 13.76 -5.77
CA SER A 155 -7.24 13.50 -5.66
C SER A 155 -6.85 13.19 -4.22
N SER A 156 -7.41 13.89 -3.24
CA SER A 156 -7.15 13.70 -1.81
C SER A 156 -7.61 12.32 -1.33
N VAL A 157 -8.84 11.91 -1.71
CA VAL A 157 -9.37 10.58 -1.38
C VAL A 157 -8.54 9.47 -2.04
N TYR A 158 -8.22 9.63 -3.32
CA TYR A 158 -7.44 8.62 -4.04
C TYR A 158 -6.02 8.48 -3.48
N GLN A 159 -5.36 9.60 -3.18
CA GLN A 159 -4.04 9.59 -2.56
C GLN A 159 -4.07 8.94 -1.18
N PHE A 160 -5.07 9.24 -0.35
CA PHE A 160 -5.25 8.59 0.95
C PHE A 160 -5.37 7.07 0.81
N MET A 161 -6.24 6.60 -0.10
CA MET A 161 -6.44 5.17 -0.31
C MET A 161 -5.20 4.46 -0.86
N THR A 162 -4.50 5.08 -1.80
CA THR A 162 -3.26 4.48 -2.35
C THR A 162 -2.18 4.36 -1.28
N GLU A 163 -2.02 5.35 -0.40
CA GLU A 163 -1.06 5.24 0.70
C GLU A 163 -1.51 4.23 1.78
N LEU A 164 -2.82 4.10 2.01
CA LEU A 164 -3.35 3.08 2.92
C LEU A 164 -3.05 1.66 2.40
N VAL A 165 -3.33 1.38 1.13
CA VAL A 165 -3.00 0.09 0.50
C VAL A 165 -1.48 -0.13 0.43
N ARG A 166 -0.71 0.93 0.16
CA ARG A 166 0.75 0.85 0.06
C ARG A 166 1.40 0.48 1.39
N LEU A 167 0.82 0.86 2.54
CA LEU A 167 1.33 0.42 3.84
C LEU A 167 1.42 -1.10 3.94
N GLN A 168 0.44 -1.83 3.45
CA GLN A 168 0.45 -3.30 3.45
C GLN A 168 1.54 -3.86 2.54
N THR A 169 1.61 -3.34 1.31
CA THR A 169 2.63 -3.76 0.34
C THR A 169 4.04 -3.39 0.81
N THR A 170 4.23 -2.22 1.41
CA THR A 170 5.54 -1.79 1.91
C THR A 170 5.99 -2.60 3.13
N THR A 171 5.06 -2.98 4.02
CA THR A 171 5.37 -3.84 5.17
C THR A 171 5.79 -5.24 4.71
N GLN A 172 5.20 -5.76 3.63
CA GLN A 172 5.60 -7.03 3.02
C GLN A 172 6.93 -6.96 2.25
N HIS A 173 7.23 -5.81 1.62
CA HIS A 173 8.39 -5.66 0.72
C HIS A 173 9.54 -4.84 1.32
N ASN A 174 9.39 -4.26 2.51
CA ASN A 174 10.49 -3.55 3.15
C ASN A 174 11.55 -4.55 3.60
N ARG A 175 12.74 -4.44 2.98
CA ARG A 175 13.90 -5.29 3.22
C ARG A 175 14.34 -5.33 4.69
N GLU A 176 14.05 -4.28 5.45
CA GLU A 176 14.32 -4.18 6.90
C GLU A 176 13.43 -5.15 7.70
N ASN A 177 12.23 -5.46 7.20
CA ASN A 177 11.28 -6.36 7.84
C ASN A 177 11.47 -7.84 7.43
N TRP A 178 12.38 -8.13 6.48
CA TRP A 178 12.65 -9.49 6.08
C TRP A 178 13.34 -10.25 7.22
N SER A 179 12.90 -11.48 7.46
CA SER A 179 13.61 -12.35 8.38
C SER A 179 15.05 -12.59 7.90
N GLU A 180 15.95 -12.83 8.85
CA GLU A 180 17.38 -13.02 8.53
C GLU A 180 17.62 -14.05 7.42
N PRO A 181 16.97 -15.24 7.40
CA PRO A 181 17.11 -16.20 6.31
C PRO A 181 16.73 -15.63 4.94
N ILE A 182 15.71 -14.78 4.87
CA ILE A 182 15.27 -14.17 3.60
C ILE A 182 16.26 -13.09 3.14
N ARG A 183 16.75 -12.25 4.07
CA ARG A 183 17.78 -11.25 3.75
C ARG A 183 19.06 -11.88 3.22
N GLN A 184 19.53 -12.94 3.89
CA GLN A 184 20.72 -13.68 3.48
C GLN A 184 20.53 -14.31 2.09
N SER A 185 19.37 -14.92 1.84
CA SER A 185 19.06 -15.52 0.54
C SER A 185 19.02 -14.48 -0.59
N ALA A 186 18.40 -13.33 -0.34
CA ALA A 186 18.33 -12.25 -1.33
C ALA A 186 19.73 -11.67 -1.62
N ALA A 187 20.52 -11.43 -0.58
CA ALA A 187 21.92 -10.99 -0.73
C ALA A 187 22.77 -12.01 -1.48
N TYR A 188 22.56 -13.30 -1.21
CA TYR A 188 23.26 -14.37 -1.93
C TYR A 188 22.91 -14.36 -3.43
N LEU A 189 21.61 -14.24 -3.78
CA LEU A 189 21.14 -14.14 -5.15
C LEU A 189 21.72 -12.91 -5.88
N GLU A 190 21.79 -11.78 -5.19
CA GLU A 190 22.33 -10.52 -5.73
C GLU A 190 23.85 -10.57 -5.95
N ASN A 191 24.57 -11.24 -5.07
CA ASN A 191 26.04 -11.32 -5.19
C ASN A 191 26.49 -12.44 -6.14
N ASN A 192 25.66 -13.46 -6.35
CA ASN A 192 26.02 -14.64 -7.16
C ASN A 192 25.17 -14.80 -8.42
N TYR A 193 24.50 -13.74 -8.87
CA TYR A 193 23.52 -13.78 -9.97
C TYR A 193 24.08 -14.40 -11.27
N ALA A 194 25.37 -14.25 -11.53
CA ALA A 194 26.01 -14.76 -12.73
C ALA A 194 26.19 -16.30 -12.75
N HIS A 195 26.07 -16.92 -11.58
CA HIS A 195 26.28 -18.36 -11.45
C HIS A 195 24.97 -19.15 -11.49
N MET A 196 25.10 -20.46 -11.75
CA MET A 196 23.96 -21.36 -11.61
C MET A 196 23.66 -21.57 -10.12
N ILE A 197 22.48 -21.19 -9.67
CA ILE A 197 22.07 -21.27 -8.26
C ILE A 197 21.01 -22.36 -8.12
N SER A 198 21.32 -23.37 -7.31
CA SER A 198 20.35 -24.38 -6.91
C SER A 198 19.43 -23.82 -5.81
N MET A 199 18.13 -23.90 -6.04
CA MET A 199 17.13 -23.47 -5.04
C MET A 199 17.14 -24.40 -3.82
N ASP A 200 17.52 -25.67 -3.99
CA ASP A 200 17.66 -26.63 -2.90
C ASP A 200 18.84 -26.25 -2.00
N GLN A 201 19.99 -25.99 -2.58
CA GLN A 201 21.17 -25.54 -1.82
C GLN A 201 20.93 -24.20 -1.11
N LEU A 202 20.23 -23.28 -1.76
CA LEU A 202 19.89 -21.98 -1.13
C LEU A 202 18.94 -22.15 0.05
N ALA A 203 17.95 -23.03 -0.06
CA ALA A 203 17.04 -23.36 1.05
C ALA A 203 17.78 -24.05 2.20
N GLU A 204 18.67 -24.97 1.90
CA GLU A 204 19.50 -25.67 2.88
C GLU A 204 20.44 -24.70 3.62
N HIS A 205 21.06 -23.78 2.89
CA HIS A 205 21.93 -22.74 3.47
C HIS A 205 21.24 -21.90 4.55
N VAL A 206 19.94 -21.71 4.42
CA VAL A 206 19.12 -20.95 5.42
C VAL A 206 18.29 -21.88 6.32
N SER A 207 18.61 -23.16 6.36
CA SER A 207 17.98 -24.18 7.23
C SER A 207 16.45 -24.30 7.05
N LEU A 208 15.99 -24.17 5.80
CA LEU A 208 14.58 -24.32 5.41
C LEU A 208 14.43 -25.44 4.38
N SER A 209 13.25 -26.12 4.40
CA SER A 209 12.90 -26.96 3.25
C SER A 209 12.60 -26.08 2.03
N LYS A 210 12.86 -26.60 0.82
CA LYS A 210 12.64 -25.87 -0.44
C LYS A 210 11.25 -25.23 -0.54
N TYR A 211 10.20 -25.98 -0.18
CA TYR A 211 8.83 -25.47 -0.23
C TYR A 211 8.61 -24.32 0.75
N HIS A 212 9.08 -24.47 1.98
CA HIS A 212 9.01 -23.43 3.02
C HIS A 212 9.81 -22.19 2.63
N PHE A 213 11.00 -22.39 2.05
CA PHE A 213 11.84 -21.31 1.55
C PHE A 213 11.13 -20.51 0.47
N ILE A 214 10.67 -21.17 -0.62
CA ILE A 214 9.99 -20.48 -1.74
C ILE A 214 8.77 -19.71 -1.23
N ARG A 215 7.94 -20.32 -0.38
CA ARG A 215 6.75 -19.67 0.17
C ARG A 215 7.09 -18.43 1.01
N ARG A 216 8.06 -18.57 1.94
CA ARG A 216 8.46 -17.45 2.81
C ARG A 216 9.16 -16.34 2.02
N PHE A 217 10.03 -16.71 1.09
CA PHE A 217 10.72 -15.76 0.23
C PHE A 217 9.70 -14.95 -0.59
N SER A 218 8.75 -15.64 -1.24
CA SER A 218 7.71 -14.97 -2.02
C SER A 218 6.79 -14.09 -1.17
N ALA A 219 6.43 -14.53 0.03
CA ALA A 219 5.62 -13.71 0.94
C ALA A 219 6.35 -12.44 1.40
N SER A 220 7.68 -12.51 1.60
CA SER A 220 8.49 -11.37 2.05
C SER A 220 8.89 -10.42 0.92
N THR A 221 9.20 -10.96 -0.28
CA THR A 221 9.77 -10.19 -1.39
C THR A 221 8.77 -9.84 -2.49
N GLY A 222 7.58 -10.46 -2.48
CA GLY A 222 6.60 -10.38 -3.55
C GLY A 222 6.95 -11.22 -4.80
N LEU A 223 8.15 -11.83 -4.86
CA LEU A 223 8.65 -12.58 -6.01
C LEU A 223 9.11 -13.97 -5.60
N THR A 224 8.93 -14.97 -6.46
CA THR A 224 9.61 -16.24 -6.26
C THR A 224 11.13 -16.03 -6.34
N PRO A 225 11.96 -16.87 -5.68
CA PRO A 225 13.42 -16.74 -5.75
C PRO A 225 13.96 -16.75 -7.17
N GLY A 226 13.35 -17.54 -8.07
CA GLY A 226 13.71 -17.59 -9.50
C GLY A 226 13.36 -16.29 -10.25
N ALA A 227 12.18 -15.71 -9.99
CA ALA A 227 11.79 -14.43 -10.56
C ALA A 227 12.65 -13.28 -10.01
N TYR A 228 13.01 -13.34 -8.72
CA TYR A 228 13.92 -12.38 -8.11
C TYR A 228 15.32 -12.42 -8.77
N LEU A 229 15.88 -13.62 -8.95
CA LEU A 229 17.15 -13.81 -9.65
C LEU A 229 17.10 -13.31 -11.10
N ALA A 230 16.01 -13.62 -11.82
CA ALA A 230 15.83 -13.14 -13.19
C ALA A 230 15.82 -11.60 -13.25
N ARG A 231 15.12 -10.94 -12.31
CA ARG A 231 15.13 -9.48 -12.19
C ARG A 231 16.52 -8.92 -11.98
N VAL A 232 17.28 -9.46 -11.01
CA VAL A 232 18.66 -9.03 -10.72
C VAL A 232 19.54 -9.16 -11.96
N ARG A 233 19.44 -10.28 -12.69
CA ARG A 233 20.18 -10.51 -13.94
C ARG A 233 19.86 -9.48 -15.01
N ILE A 234 18.57 -9.15 -15.18
CA ILE A 234 18.15 -8.16 -16.17
C ILE A 234 18.58 -6.74 -15.78
N GLU A 235 18.49 -6.36 -14.50
CA GLU A 235 19.02 -5.07 -14.01
C GLU A 235 20.53 -4.94 -14.30
N LYS A 236 21.31 -6.00 -14.06
CA LYS A 236 22.74 -6.03 -14.39
C LYS A 236 23.00 -6.01 -15.89
N ALA A 237 22.18 -6.69 -16.69
CA ALA A 237 22.27 -6.62 -18.14
C ALA A 237 22.00 -5.21 -18.67
N MET A 238 21.04 -4.48 -18.10
CA MET A 238 20.76 -3.08 -18.47
C MET A 238 21.96 -2.16 -18.20
N GLU A 239 22.64 -2.34 -17.06
CA GLU A 239 23.88 -1.61 -16.75
C GLU A 239 24.96 -1.87 -17.81
N LEU A 240 25.17 -3.15 -18.18
CA LEU A 240 26.14 -3.56 -19.17
C LEU A 240 25.80 -3.10 -20.59
N LEU A 241 24.52 -3.14 -20.97
CA LEU A 241 24.04 -2.68 -22.28
C LEU A 241 24.29 -1.18 -22.48
N ARG A 242 24.19 -0.38 -21.42
CA ARG A 242 24.46 1.07 -21.46
C ARG A 242 25.94 1.39 -21.38
N GLY A 243 26.68 0.67 -20.54
CA GLY A 243 28.06 1.01 -20.21
C GLY A 243 29.12 0.35 -21.09
N THR A 244 28.73 -0.57 -21.99
CA THR A 244 29.72 -1.33 -22.80
C THR A 244 29.23 -1.57 -24.22
N THR A 245 30.22 -1.89 -25.11
CA THR A 245 30.00 -2.30 -26.50
C THR A 245 29.94 -3.83 -26.68
N ARG A 246 29.86 -4.60 -25.57
CA ARG A 246 29.84 -6.08 -25.61
C ARG A 246 28.65 -6.59 -26.43
N SER A 247 28.82 -7.74 -27.07
CA SER A 247 27.69 -8.37 -27.80
C SER A 247 26.58 -8.82 -26.85
N ILE A 248 25.37 -8.98 -27.38
CA ILE A 248 24.21 -9.46 -26.59
C ILE A 248 24.53 -10.83 -25.98
N GLU A 249 25.20 -11.70 -26.72
CA GLU A 249 25.60 -13.03 -26.27
C GLU A 249 26.62 -12.96 -25.12
N GLN A 250 27.57 -12.04 -25.21
CA GLN A 250 28.56 -11.83 -24.15
C GLN A 250 27.90 -11.34 -22.87
N ILE A 251 26.93 -10.41 -22.99
CA ILE A 251 26.19 -9.91 -21.84
C ILE A 251 25.33 -11.02 -21.26
N ALA A 252 24.60 -11.79 -22.09
CA ALA A 252 23.80 -12.91 -21.65
C ALA A 252 24.60 -13.90 -20.81
N ALA A 253 25.79 -14.31 -21.31
CA ALA A 253 26.70 -15.20 -20.59
C ALA A 253 27.17 -14.58 -19.27
N GLN A 254 27.55 -13.30 -19.29
CA GLN A 254 28.05 -12.58 -18.12
C GLN A 254 27.03 -12.44 -17.01
N VAL A 255 25.74 -12.30 -17.35
CA VAL A 255 24.67 -12.22 -16.35
C VAL A 255 24.04 -13.57 -16.01
N GLY A 256 24.64 -14.68 -16.45
CA GLY A 256 24.29 -16.03 -16.03
C GLY A 256 23.19 -16.71 -16.85
N TYR A 257 22.96 -16.28 -18.09
CA TYR A 257 22.09 -17.00 -19.03
C TYR A 257 22.89 -17.97 -19.88
N SER A 258 22.37 -19.19 -20.04
CA SER A 258 23.00 -20.25 -20.82
C SER A 258 22.89 -20.05 -22.33
N SER A 259 21.95 -19.20 -22.80
CA SER A 259 21.82 -18.86 -24.22
C SER A 259 21.32 -17.44 -24.43
N GLY A 260 21.79 -16.78 -25.50
CA GLY A 260 21.33 -15.45 -25.91
C GLY A 260 19.85 -15.42 -26.24
N SER A 261 19.30 -16.47 -26.84
CA SER A 261 17.89 -16.55 -27.18
C SER A 261 16.98 -16.55 -25.93
N TYR A 262 17.37 -17.28 -24.89
CA TYR A 262 16.62 -17.29 -23.62
C TYR A 262 16.75 -15.94 -22.90
N PHE A 263 17.93 -15.36 -22.90
CA PHE A 263 18.17 -14.01 -22.38
C PHE A 263 17.28 -12.96 -23.08
N ILE A 264 17.25 -12.94 -24.43
CA ILE A 264 16.41 -11.98 -25.18
C ILE A 264 14.93 -12.10 -24.79
N LYS A 265 14.41 -13.33 -24.67
CA LYS A 265 13.03 -13.57 -24.24
C LYS A 265 12.78 -13.06 -22.83
N ALA A 266 13.67 -13.37 -21.87
CA ALA A 266 13.56 -12.92 -20.48
C ALA A 266 13.66 -11.40 -20.38
N PHE A 267 14.61 -10.79 -21.10
CA PHE A 267 14.77 -9.34 -21.13
C PHE A 267 13.53 -8.65 -21.66
N ARG A 268 12.99 -9.10 -22.81
CA ARG A 268 11.77 -8.54 -23.41
C ARG A 268 10.55 -8.75 -22.52
N SER A 269 10.43 -9.89 -21.86
CA SER A 269 9.33 -10.16 -20.93
C SER A 269 9.30 -9.20 -19.74
N LEU A 270 10.47 -8.79 -19.25
CA LEU A 270 10.63 -7.93 -18.08
C LEU A 270 10.70 -6.44 -18.42
N THR A 271 11.15 -6.07 -19.61
CA THR A 271 11.39 -4.66 -20.00
C THR A 271 10.46 -4.16 -21.09
N GLY A 272 9.76 -5.05 -21.77
CA GLY A 272 8.97 -4.72 -22.98
C GLY A 272 9.82 -4.56 -24.26
N LEU A 273 11.15 -4.47 -24.15
CA LEU A 273 12.10 -4.22 -25.24
C LEU A 273 13.05 -5.39 -25.43
N THR A 274 13.58 -5.57 -26.63
CA THR A 274 14.75 -6.44 -26.81
C THR A 274 16.02 -5.74 -26.30
N PRO A 275 17.08 -6.51 -25.94
CA PRO A 275 18.38 -5.90 -25.53
C PRO A 275 18.97 -4.98 -26.60
N GLY A 276 18.76 -5.28 -27.89
CA GLY A 276 19.22 -4.45 -29.01
C GLY A 276 18.47 -3.12 -29.08
N GLU A 277 17.15 -3.15 -29.00
CA GLU A 277 16.30 -1.95 -28.93
C GLU A 277 16.65 -1.09 -27.72
N PHE A 278 16.86 -1.72 -26.56
CA PHE A 278 17.25 -1.03 -25.34
C PHE A 278 18.60 -0.32 -25.47
N ARG A 279 19.61 -0.97 -26.12
CA ARG A 279 20.93 -0.37 -26.36
C ARG A 279 20.88 0.78 -27.36
N SER A 280 20.09 0.65 -28.43
CA SER A 280 19.99 1.69 -29.49
C SER A 280 19.26 2.95 -29.04
N GLY A 281 18.74 3.00 -27.80
CA GLY A 281 18.02 4.17 -27.29
C GLY A 281 16.64 4.32 -27.94
N GLY A 282 16.06 3.24 -28.43
CA GLY A 282 14.68 3.20 -28.93
C GLY A 282 13.70 3.60 -27.83
N GLU A 283 13.28 4.85 -27.87
CA GLU A 283 12.52 5.62 -26.90
C GLU A 283 13.31 6.21 -25.72
N SER A 284 13.10 7.50 -25.52
CA SER A 284 13.77 8.42 -24.58
C SER A 284 13.64 8.07 -23.07
N LEU A 285 13.15 6.88 -22.70
CA LEU A 285 12.95 6.50 -21.31
C LEU A 285 14.18 5.77 -20.76
N VAL A 286 14.99 6.52 -20.03
CA VAL A 286 16.15 5.97 -19.31
C VAL A 286 15.67 5.30 -18.03
N TYR A 287 15.27 4.04 -18.09
CA TYR A 287 14.99 3.27 -16.89
C TYR A 287 16.28 3.08 -16.08
N ARG A 288 16.31 3.58 -14.85
CA ARG A 288 17.39 3.30 -13.89
C ARG A 288 17.11 2.06 -13.06
N ARG A 289 15.83 1.70 -12.93
CA ARG A 289 15.37 0.56 -12.16
C ARG A 289 14.05 0.05 -12.75
N LEU A 290 13.87 -1.26 -12.75
CA LEU A 290 12.61 -1.89 -13.10
C LEU A 290 11.81 -2.15 -11.82
N PHE A 291 10.53 -1.79 -11.85
CA PHE A 291 9.56 -2.13 -10.81
C PHE A 291 8.63 -3.19 -11.39
N PHE A 292 8.48 -4.28 -10.66
CA PHE A 292 7.58 -5.38 -11.03
C PHE A 292 6.58 -5.57 -9.91
N ASP A 293 5.34 -5.86 -10.30
CA ASP A 293 4.26 -6.22 -9.39
C ASP A 293 4.38 -7.70 -8.97
#